data_4c73f0838012b84f36ce56e70dd6539d
#
_entry.id   4c73f0838012b84f36ce56e70dd6539d
#
_cell.length_a   1.000
_cell.length_b   1.000
_cell.length_c   1.000
_cell.angle_alpha   90.00
_cell.angle_beta   90.00
_cell.angle_gamma   90.00
#
_symmetry.space_group_name_H-M   'P 1'
#
loop_
_entity.id
_entity.type
_entity.pdbx_description
1 polymer ?
#
loop_
_entity_poly.entity_id
_entity_poly.type
_entity_poly.pdbx_seq_one_letter_code
_entity_poly.pdbx_strand_id
1 'polypeptide(L)'
;MLFLLALLCLFMWCLMLYQGASATFKRRLLYAGISMVIFGMAHTVECDSLEQAIYRFIATGVWGFAFASVYLYTHNILAVAFVHFVTDIFLNIPIFISDWNDSPIFIILDNYVQWVMLAAILIVAVVFLYKKPVRE
;
A
#
# COMPACT_ATOMS: atom_id res chain seq x y z
N MET A 1 4.83 13.26 -12.66
CA MET A 1 4.28 12.16 -11.85
C MET A 1 5.32 11.09 -11.50
N LEU A 2 5.96 10.44 -12.46
CA LEU A 2 7.02 9.42 -12.20
C LEU A 2 8.17 9.92 -11.30
N PHE A 3 8.60 11.15 -11.44
CA PHE A 3 9.70 11.74 -10.68
C PHE A 3 9.34 11.91 -9.19
N LEU A 4 8.10 12.32 -8.89
CA LEU A 4 7.61 12.47 -7.52
C LEU A 4 7.46 11.11 -6.84
N LEU A 5 6.96 10.11 -7.57
CA LEU A 5 6.90 8.72 -7.11
C LEU A 5 8.29 8.15 -6.83
N ALA A 6 9.26 8.40 -7.70
CA ALA A 6 10.66 7.98 -7.51
C ALA A 6 11.28 8.65 -6.27
N LEU A 7 11.04 9.95 -6.06
CA LEU A 7 11.49 10.68 -4.86
C LEU A 7 10.85 10.16 -3.58
N LEU A 8 9.55 9.85 -3.60
CA LEU A 8 8.84 9.28 -2.47
C LEU A 8 9.32 7.87 -2.16
N CYS A 9 9.57 7.04 -3.18
CA CYS A 9 10.17 5.72 -3.02
C CYS A 9 11.59 5.81 -2.44
N LEU A 10 12.40 6.77 -2.92
CA LEU A 10 13.76 7.02 -2.41
C LEU A 10 13.73 7.51 -0.96
N PHE A 11 12.82 8.41 -0.61
CA PHE A 11 12.63 8.91 0.75
C PHE A 11 12.18 7.80 1.70
N MET A 12 11.24 6.99 1.26
CA MET A 12 10.79 5.80 1.98
C MET A 12 11.94 4.80 2.17
N TRP A 13 12.75 4.59 1.14
CA TRP A 13 13.93 3.73 1.20
C TRP A 13 14.97 4.27 2.18
N CYS A 14 15.27 5.57 2.17
CA CYS A 14 16.18 6.20 3.14
C CYS A 14 15.69 6.07 4.58
N LEU A 15 14.40 6.27 4.83
CA LEU A 15 13.80 6.07 6.15
C LEU A 15 13.90 4.61 6.60
N MET A 16 13.79 3.66 5.69
CA MET A 16 13.84 2.23 5.97
C MET A 16 15.27 1.72 6.17
N LEU A 17 16.26 2.23 5.44
CA LEU A 17 17.67 1.89 5.62
C LEU A 17 18.24 2.37 6.96
N TYR A 18 17.71 3.44 7.54
CA TYR A 18 18.13 3.96 8.84
C TYR A 18 17.74 3.03 10.01
N GLN A 19 16.96 2.00 9.74
CA GLN A 19 16.46 1.07 10.76
C GLN A 19 17.20 -0.24 10.74
N GLY A 20 18.19 -0.33 11.60
CA GLY A 20 18.81 -1.61 11.90
C GLY A 20 17.78 -2.67 12.35
N ALA A 21 18.11 -3.94 12.18
CA ALA A 21 17.29 -5.12 12.47
C ALA A 21 16.75 -5.24 13.93
N SER A 22 16.99 -4.25 14.79
CA SER A 22 16.60 -4.20 16.21
C SER A 22 15.37 -3.35 16.52
N ALA A 23 14.63 -2.89 15.49
CA ALA A 23 13.48 -2.01 15.71
C ALA A 23 12.37 -2.73 16.50
N THR A 24 11.92 -2.10 17.58
CA THR A 24 10.77 -2.58 18.36
C THR A 24 9.50 -2.53 17.54
N PHE A 25 8.48 -3.32 17.89
CA PHE A 25 7.17 -3.31 17.24
C PHE A 25 6.60 -1.88 17.13
N LYS A 26 6.71 -1.07 18.19
CA LYS A 26 6.23 0.33 18.17
C LYS A 26 6.92 1.18 17.10
N ARG A 27 8.22 1.04 16.93
CA ARG A 27 8.97 1.76 15.87
C ARG A 27 8.55 1.28 14.49
N ARG A 28 8.43 -0.03 14.28
CA ARG A 28 7.99 -0.62 13.01
C ARG A 28 6.58 -0.13 12.65
N LEU A 29 5.67 -0.08 13.63
CA LEU A 29 4.32 0.45 13.45
C LEU A 29 4.35 1.95 13.07
N LEU A 30 5.19 2.74 13.74
CA LEU A 30 5.35 4.17 13.42
C LEU A 30 5.80 4.36 11.96
N TYR A 31 6.77 3.58 11.51
CA TYR A 31 7.28 3.70 10.14
C TYR A 31 6.28 3.26 9.09
N ALA A 32 5.58 2.17 9.34
CA ALA A 32 4.50 1.76 8.46
C ALA A 32 3.37 2.80 8.42
N GLY A 33 3.07 3.47 9.56
CA GLY A 33 2.12 4.58 9.63
C GLY A 33 2.57 5.81 8.85
N ILE A 34 3.85 6.20 8.94
CA ILE A 34 4.41 7.29 8.14
C ILE A 34 4.31 6.94 6.64
N SER A 35 4.64 5.71 6.27
CA SER A 35 4.49 5.22 4.91
C SER A 35 3.06 5.31 4.40
N MET A 36 2.10 4.93 5.23
CA MET A 36 0.67 5.08 4.94
C MET A 36 0.31 6.51 4.57
N VAL A 37 0.74 7.48 5.39
CA VAL A 37 0.41 8.90 5.17
C VAL A 37 1.06 9.41 3.88
N ILE A 38 2.36 9.17 3.70
CA ILE A 38 3.09 9.67 2.52
C ILE A 38 2.53 9.05 1.23
N PHE A 39 2.31 7.75 1.22
CA PHE A 39 1.80 7.03 0.05
C PHE A 39 0.35 7.45 -0.27
N GLY A 40 -0.50 7.57 0.76
CA GLY A 40 -1.86 8.06 0.61
C GLY A 40 -1.90 9.48 0.04
N MET A 41 -1.12 10.41 0.61
CA MET A 41 -1.06 11.80 0.14
C MET A 41 -0.58 11.91 -1.32
N ALA A 42 0.41 11.11 -1.71
CA ALA A 42 0.91 11.14 -3.08
C ALA A 42 -0.16 10.80 -4.14
N HIS A 43 -1.16 10.01 -3.77
CA HIS A 43 -2.23 9.59 -4.68
C HIS A 43 -3.45 10.52 -4.68
N THR A 44 -3.47 11.55 -3.83
CA THR A 44 -4.57 12.54 -3.79
C THR A 44 -4.36 13.72 -4.75
N VAL A 45 -3.16 13.88 -5.29
CA VAL A 45 -2.78 15.06 -6.10
C VAL A 45 -3.62 15.23 -7.37
N GLU A 46 -4.15 14.14 -7.90
CA GLU A 46 -4.96 14.12 -9.15
C GLU A 46 -6.46 13.95 -8.89
N CYS A 47 -6.92 14.22 -7.67
CA CYS A 47 -8.34 14.06 -7.34
C CYS A 47 -9.11 15.35 -7.60
N ASP A 48 -10.26 15.24 -8.26
CA ASP A 48 -11.13 16.36 -8.63
C ASP A 48 -12.06 16.80 -7.48
N SER A 49 -12.25 15.96 -6.47
CA SER A 49 -13.12 16.23 -5.33
C SER A 49 -12.50 15.79 -4.01
N LEU A 50 -12.93 16.44 -2.92
CA LEU A 50 -12.52 16.09 -1.56
C LEU A 50 -12.90 14.65 -1.19
N GLU A 51 -14.10 14.21 -1.58
CA GLU A 51 -14.57 12.86 -1.32
C GLU A 51 -13.67 11.81 -2.00
N GLN A 52 -13.35 12.02 -3.27
CA GLN A 52 -12.43 11.17 -4.01
C GLN A 52 -11.02 11.18 -3.38
N ALA A 53 -10.55 12.35 -2.93
CA ALA A 53 -9.25 12.47 -2.27
C ALA A 53 -9.20 11.67 -0.95
N ILE A 54 -10.26 11.78 -0.11
CA ILE A 54 -10.34 11.02 1.15
C ILE A 54 -10.36 9.51 0.86
N TYR A 55 -11.19 9.06 -0.08
CA TYR A 55 -11.26 7.65 -0.46
C TYR A 55 -9.90 7.14 -0.94
N ARG A 56 -9.27 7.83 -1.88
CA ARG A 56 -7.94 7.46 -2.40
C ARG A 56 -6.88 7.48 -1.33
N PHE A 57 -6.88 8.49 -0.46
CA PHE A 57 -5.95 8.57 0.65
C PHE A 57 -6.01 7.32 1.54
N ILE A 58 -7.22 6.90 1.93
CA ILE A 58 -7.39 5.73 2.78
C ILE A 58 -6.99 4.46 2.04
N ALA A 59 -7.50 4.24 0.84
CA ALA A 59 -7.27 3.02 0.06
C ALA A 59 -5.78 2.84 -0.26
N THR A 60 -5.14 3.84 -0.86
CA THR A 60 -3.71 3.75 -1.21
C THR A 60 -2.81 3.82 0.01
N GLY A 61 -3.21 4.55 1.07
CA GLY A 61 -2.48 4.59 2.33
C GLY A 61 -2.38 3.20 2.97
N VAL A 62 -3.45 2.42 3.00
CA VAL A 62 -3.43 1.03 3.49
C VAL A 62 -2.43 0.18 2.70
N TRP A 63 -2.35 0.34 1.39
CA TRP A 63 -1.32 -0.30 0.58
C TRP A 63 0.09 0.15 0.95
N GLY A 64 0.31 1.45 1.16
CA GLY A 64 1.60 1.98 1.63
C GLY A 64 2.02 1.39 2.98
N PHE A 65 1.07 1.21 3.90
CA PHE A 65 1.30 0.52 5.17
C PHE A 65 1.71 -0.94 4.97
N ALA A 66 1.01 -1.65 4.07
CA ALA A 66 1.30 -3.04 3.76
C ALA A 66 2.69 -3.22 3.13
N PHE A 67 3.04 -2.39 2.14
CA PHE A 67 4.36 -2.42 1.49
C PHE A 67 5.49 -2.17 2.48
N ALA A 68 5.33 -1.19 3.37
CA ALA A 68 6.28 -0.94 4.44
C ALA A 68 6.41 -2.15 5.39
N SER A 69 5.31 -2.81 5.72
CA SER A 69 5.30 -3.99 6.59
C SER A 69 6.03 -5.17 5.95
N VAL A 70 5.82 -5.42 4.66
CA VAL A 70 6.56 -6.42 3.88
C VAL A 70 8.05 -6.11 3.89
N TYR A 71 8.43 -4.85 3.64
CA TYR A 71 9.84 -4.45 3.67
C TYR A 71 10.47 -4.65 5.05
N LEU A 72 9.82 -4.18 6.11
CA LEU A 72 10.31 -4.28 7.49
C LEU A 72 10.43 -5.74 7.97
N TYR A 73 9.72 -6.66 7.32
CA TYR A 73 9.82 -8.09 7.60
C TYR A 73 10.89 -8.78 6.77
N THR A 74 10.96 -8.48 5.46
CA THR A 74 11.83 -9.19 4.50
C THR A 74 13.18 -8.52 4.30
N HIS A 75 13.31 -7.21 4.60
CA HIS A 75 14.44 -6.35 4.22
C HIS A 75 14.79 -6.40 2.72
N ASN A 76 13.83 -6.77 1.89
CA ASN A 76 14.01 -6.95 0.46
C ASN A 76 13.08 -6.03 -0.34
N ILE A 77 13.68 -5.04 -1.01
CA ILE A 77 12.92 -4.09 -1.84
C ILE A 77 12.31 -4.74 -3.09
N LEU A 78 12.95 -5.79 -3.62
CA LEU A 78 12.41 -6.52 -4.78
C LEU A 78 11.14 -7.28 -4.41
N ALA A 79 11.04 -7.79 -3.18
CA ALA A 79 9.79 -8.39 -2.69
C ALA A 79 8.65 -7.37 -2.64
N VAL A 80 8.94 -6.14 -2.19
CA VAL A 80 7.95 -5.05 -2.17
C VAL A 80 7.55 -4.66 -3.60
N ALA A 81 8.53 -4.47 -4.49
CA ALA A 81 8.27 -4.13 -5.89
C ALA A 81 7.43 -5.21 -6.60
N PHE A 82 7.70 -6.49 -6.33
CA PHE A 82 6.93 -7.60 -6.87
C PHE A 82 5.49 -7.59 -6.35
N VAL A 83 5.29 -7.42 -5.05
CA VAL A 83 3.94 -7.34 -4.46
C VAL A 83 3.17 -6.14 -5.04
N HIS A 84 3.82 -4.97 -5.17
CA HIS A 84 3.21 -3.79 -5.78
C HIS A 84 2.79 -4.05 -7.23
N PHE A 85 3.70 -4.60 -8.03
CA PHE A 85 3.42 -4.93 -9.43
C PHE A 85 2.24 -5.90 -9.59
N VAL A 86 2.21 -6.96 -8.79
CA VAL A 86 1.11 -7.94 -8.79
C VAL A 86 -0.20 -7.26 -8.39
N THR A 87 -0.17 -6.41 -7.37
CA THR A 87 -1.34 -5.65 -6.92
C THR A 87 -1.89 -4.75 -8.02
N ASP A 88 -1.01 -4.01 -8.71
CA ASP A 88 -1.42 -3.12 -9.79
C ASP A 88 -2.08 -3.87 -10.94
N ILE A 89 -1.55 -5.06 -11.30
CA ILE A 89 -2.19 -5.91 -12.30
C ILE A 89 -3.60 -6.29 -11.84
N PHE A 90 -3.76 -6.82 -10.63
CA PHE A 90 -5.07 -7.28 -10.14
C PHE A 90 -6.08 -6.16 -10.01
N LEU A 91 -5.67 -4.98 -9.54
CA LEU A 91 -6.57 -3.83 -9.39
C LEU A 91 -6.99 -3.21 -10.74
N ASN A 92 -6.19 -3.41 -11.79
CA ASN A 92 -6.49 -2.87 -13.11
C ASN A 92 -7.15 -3.89 -14.06
N ILE A 93 -7.25 -5.18 -13.69
CA ILE A 93 -7.95 -6.18 -14.51
C ILE A 93 -9.37 -5.74 -14.91
N PRO A 94 -10.21 -5.19 -14.01
CA PRO A 94 -11.56 -4.76 -14.38
C PRO A 94 -11.60 -3.71 -15.49
N ILE A 95 -10.56 -2.87 -15.61
CA ILE A 95 -10.48 -1.83 -16.66
C ILE A 95 -10.32 -2.44 -18.04
N PHE A 96 -9.71 -3.62 -18.14
CA PHE A 96 -9.50 -4.33 -19.41
C PHE A 96 -10.71 -5.14 -19.86
N ILE A 97 -11.70 -5.34 -18.98
CA ILE A 97 -12.93 -6.09 -19.29
C ILE A 97 -14.07 -5.07 -19.39
N SER A 98 -14.15 -4.36 -20.53
CA SER A 98 -15.02 -3.21 -20.74
C SER A 98 -16.53 -3.48 -20.53
N ASP A 99 -16.97 -4.72 -20.77
CA ASP A 99 -18.40 -5.08 -20.72
C ASP A 99 -18.94 -5.27 -19.29
N TRP A 100 -18.07 -5.24 -18.28
CA TRP A 100 -18.45 -5.47 -16.89
C TRP A 100 -18.77 -4.18 -16.12
N ASN A 101 -18.29 -3.03 -16.60
CA ASN A 101 -18.36 -1.77 -15.86
C ASN A 101 -19.79 -1.17 -15.79
N ASP A 102 -20.70 -1.58 -16.66
CA ASP A 102 -22.06 -1.01 -16.75
C ASP A 102 -23.13 -1.73 -15.90
N SER A 103 -22.74 -2.85 -15.24
CA SER A 103 -23.68 -3.58 -14.38
C SER A 103 -23.72 -3.01 -12.97
N PRO A 104 -24.89 -2.56 -12.45
CA PRO A 104 -25.03 -2.08 -11.09
C PRO A 104 -24.60 -3.10 -10.03
N ILE A 105 -24.81 -4.38 -10.31
CA ILE A 105 -24.39 -5.48 -9.41
C ILE A 105 -22.87 -5.55 -9.35
N PHE A 106 -22.19 -5.32 -10.46
CA PHE A 106 -20.74 -5.37 -10.50
C PHE A 106 -20.11 -4.20 -9.72
N ILE A 107 -20.65 -2.99 -9.83
CA ILE A 107 -20.17 -1.83 -9.07
C ILE A 107 -20.29 -2.07 -7.56
N ILE A 108 -21.40 -2.64 -7.12
CA ILE A 108 -21.61 -2.97 -5.70
C ILE A 108 -20.63 -4.07 -5.26
N LEU A 109 -20.46 -5.10 -6.07
CA LEU A 109 -19.57 -6.22 -5.76
C LEU A 109 -18.11 -5.79 -5.74
N ASP A 110 -17.68 -4.95 -6.67
CA ASP A 110 -16.31 -4.42 -6.75
C ASP A 110 -15.97 -3.58 -5.52
N ASN A 111 -16.86 -2.66 -5.12
CA ASN A 111 -16.68 -1.88 -3.90
C ASN A 111 -16.56 -2.79 -2.66
N TYR A 112 -17.44 -3.78 -2.53
CA TYR A 112 -17.40 -4.69 -1.37
C TYR A 112 -16.11 -5.52 -1.34
N VAL A 113 -15.70 -6.06 -2.47
CA VAL A 113 -14.45 -6.82 -2.62
C VAL A 113 -13.23 -5.96 -2.29
N GLN A 114 -13.20 -4.71 -2.73
CA GLN A 114 -12.10 -3.79 -2.40
C GLN A 114 -11.97 -3.56 -0.89
N TRP A 115 -13.06 -3.30 -0.18
CA TRP A 115 -13.01 -3.11 1.28
C TRP A 115 -12.59 -4.37 2.03
N VAL A 116 -13.07 -5.54 1.61
CA VAL A 116 -12.67 -6.82 2.19
C VAL A 116 -11.18 -7.07 1.95
N MET A 117 -10.68 -6.80 0.75
CA MET A 117 -9.26 -6.92 0.43
C MET A 117 -8.41 -5.96 1.28
N LEU A 118 -8.81 -4.70 1.42
CA LEU A 118 -8.09 -3.73 2.25
C LEU A 118 -8.02 -4.19 3.71
N ALA A 119 -9.11 -4.71 4.25
CA ALA A 119 -9.13 -5.25 5.61
C ALA A 119 -8.20 -6.46 5.75
N ALA A 120 -8.23 -7.40 4.81
CA ALA A 120 -7.36 -8.57 4.81
C ALA A 120 -5.87 -8.19 4.72
N ILE A 121 -5.53 -7.25 3.84
CA ILE A 121 -4.16 -6.74 3.69
C ILE A 121 -3.68 -6.06 4.96
N LEU A 122 -4.53 -5.27 5.61
CA LEU A 122 -4.19 -4.61 6.86
C LEU A 122 -3.87 -5.64 7.96
N ILE A 123 -4.68 -6.70 8.07
CA ILE A 123 -4.44 -7.79 9.02
C ILE A 123 -3.09 -8.47 8.75
N VAL A 124 -2.80 -8.83 7.49
CA VAL A 124 -1.54 -9.45 7.10
C VAL A 124 -0.36 -8.53 7.38
N ALA A 125 -0.49 -7.24 7.09
CA ALA A 125 0.53 -6.24 7.36
C ALA A 125 0.86 -6.12 8.87
N VAL A 126 -0.16 -6.09 9.71
CA VAL A 126 0.02 -6.07 11.18
C VAL A 126 0.70 -7.35 11.67
N VAL A 127 0.34 -8.52 11.12
CA VAL A 127 1.02 -9.79 11.44
C VAL A 127 2.49 -9.74 11.07
N PHE A 128 2.86 -9.19 9.90
CA PHE A 128 4.26 -9.02 9.51
C PHE A 128 5.01 -8.05 10.42
N LEU A 129 4.38 -6.98 10.86
CA LEU A 129 4.98 -6.06 11.82
C LEU A 129 5.22 -6.71 13.19
N TYR A 130 4.36 -7.62 13.58
CA TYR A 130 4.49 -8.33 14.86
C TYR A 130 5.56 -9.42 14.83
N LYS A 131 5.71 -10.13 13.70
CA LYS A 131 6.74 -11.14 13.53
C LYS A 131 8.15 -10.51 13.55
N LYS A 132 9.12 -11.26 14.06
CA LYS A 132 10.52 -10.85 13.95
C LYS A 132 10.95 -10.86 12.47
N PRO A 133 11.78 -9.89 12.05
CA PRO A 133 12.35 -9.88 10.71
C PRO A 133 13.04 -11.19 10.38
N VAL A 134 12.98 -11.58 9.11
CA VAL A 134 13.80 -12.67 8.60
C VAL A 134 15.27 -12.21 8.71
N ARG A 135 16.04 -12.87 9.51
CA ARG A 135 17.49 -12.61 9.62
C ARG A 135 18.18 -13.25 8.42
N GLU A 136 19.00 -12.47 7.76
CA GLU A 136 20.01 -12.98 6.83
C GLU A 136 21.05 -13.82 7.57
#